data_0869cc6e47b7a90a32590a84132c050d
#
_entry.id   0869cc6e47b7a90a32590a84132c050d
#
_cell.length_a   1.000
_cell.length_b   1.000
_cell.length_c   1.000
_cell.angle_alpha   90.00
_cell.angle_beta   90.00
_cell.angle_gamma   90.00
#
_symmetry.space_group_name_H-M   'P 1'
#
loop_
_entity.id
_entity.type
_entity.pdbx_description
1 polymer ?
#
loop_
_entity_poly.entity_id
_entity_poly.type
_entity_poly.pdbx_seq_one_letter_code
_entity_poly.pdbx_strand_id
1 'polypeptide(L)'
;MRSSPLSSHGKSRFRSNPRLLYAAAVVTIVVAAVVLLLNKRFSTTQVDTHGAHNHAAANPRPTSEADSLVHTNNVSAPGPAPDGMTFISGGTFWMGCDDCDMPDTTPVHLVEVDAFWMDVTPATNAEFARFVEATGYITIAERKPNPNDYPEVDPKKLVAGSAVFIAPSRDVPLDDVSQWWRYVPGASWKHPEGPASDVKGREDHPVVQISWEDAAAYAKWAGKRLPTEAEFEFAARGGLDRERYAWGNELKPEGKWPANIWQGQFPSENTAADGYIRTSPVRAFPANAFGLYDVGGNVWQWCSDWYRPDYFATLAANGVAHNPQGPADSFDPQEPGVPKRVQKSGSFLCSDRYCSRYLAGSRGRGAIESGGSNTGFRCVRSR
;
A
#
# COMPACT_ATOMS: atom_id res chain seq x y z
N MET A 1 -43.83 19.34 -72.28
CA MET A 1 -43.31 18.14 -72.99
C MET A 1 -42.00 17.69 -72.36
N ARG A 2 -41.90 16.43 -72.07
CA ARG A 2 -40.76 15.64 -71.54
C ARG A 2 -40.44 15.82 -70.09
N SER A 3 -40.97 14.90 -69.35
CA SER A 3 -40.63 14.45 -68.00
C SER A 3 -39.26 13.72 -67.99
N SER A 4 -38.47 13.96 -66.96
CA SER A 4 -37.31 13.13 -66.61
C SER A 4 -37.47 12.57 -65.20
N PRO A 5 -37.04 11.31 -64.93
CA PRO A 5 -37.41 10.61 -63.71
C PRO A 5 -36.42 10.79 -62.56
N LEU A 6 -36.95 10.64 -61.35
CA LEU A 6 -36.27 10.66 -60.06
C LEU A 6 -35.31 9.51 -59.89
N SER A 7 -34.07 9.81 -59.43
CA SER A 7 -33.04 8.87 -59.04
C SER A 7 -33.32 8.32 -57.62
N SER A 8 -33.38 7.02 -57.49
CA SER A 8 -33.52 6.27 -56.24
C SER A 8 -32.20 6.20 -55.47
N HIS A 9 -32.24 6.68 -54.25
CA HIS A 9 -31.10 6.54 -53.29
C HIS A 9 -31.09 5.11 -52.76
N GLY A 10 -30.02 4.36 -53.09
CA GLY A 10 -29.72 3.04 -52.56
C GLY A 10 -29.28 3.12 -51.10
N LYS A 11 -30.05 2.54 -50.18
CA LYS A 11 -29.66 2.29 -48.80
C LYS A 11 -28.60 1.16 -48.77
N SER A 12 -27.34 1.46 -48.51
CA SER A 12 -26.31 0.49 -48.22
C SER A 12 -26.60 -0.15 -46.85
N ARG A 13 -27.01 -1.39 -46.82
CA ARG A 13 -27.11 -2.20 -45.61
C ARG A 13 -25.71 -2.69 -45.27
N PHE A 14 -25.10 -2.10 -44.21
CA PHE A 14 -23.95 -2.70 -43.53
C PHE A 14 -24.36 -4.07 -42.96
N ARG A 15 -23.92 -5.13 -43.58
CA ARG A 15 -23.98 -6.48 -43.01
C ARG A 15 -22.88 -6.61 -41.95
N SER A 16 -23.24 -6.52 -40.67
CA SER A 16 -22.36 -6.87 -39.57
C SER A 16 -22.01 -8.37 -39.66
N ASN A 17 -20.72 -8.65 -39.74
CA ASN A 17 -20.20 -10.01 -39.82
C ASN A 17 -20.30 -10.69 -38.44
N PRO A 18 -21.16 -11.73 -38.24
CA PRO A 18 -21.38 -12.32 -36.91
C PRO A 18 -20.12 -12.94 -36.31
N ARG A 19 -19.10 -13.25 -37.13
CA ARG A 19 -17.81 -13.78 -36.66
C ARG A 19 -16.98 -12.72 -35.92
N LEU A 20 -17.12 -11.43 -36.23
CA LEU A 20 -16.44 -10.32 -35.51
C LEU A 20 -17.09 -10.05 -34.14
N LEU A 21 -18.43 -10.20 -34.05
CA LEU A 21 -19.15 -10.06 -32.76
C LEU A 21 -18.84 -11.23 -31.81
N TYR A 22 -18.70 -12.44 -32.32
CA TYR A 22 -18.29 -13.60 -31.51
C TYR A 22 -16.85 -13.47 -31.01
N ALA A 23 -15.92 -12.97 -31.82
CA ALA A 23 -14.53 -12.75 -31.41
C ALA A 23 -14.42 -11.67 -30.32
N ALA A 24 -15.18 -10.58 -30.44
CA ALA A 24 -15.23 -9.53 -29.42
C ALA A 24 -15.85 -10.02 -28.10
N ALA A 25 -16.93 -10.81 -28.15
CA ALA A 25 -17.56 -11.36 -26.96
C ALA A 25 -16.69 -12.40 -26.24
N VAL A 26 -15.97 -13.25 -26.99
CA VAL A 26 -15.03 -14.23 -26.41
C VAL A 26 -13.82 -13.54 -25.79
N VAL A 27 -13.28 -12.48 -26.41
CA VAL A 27 -12.20 -11.67 -25.83
C VAL A 27 -12.65 -10.99 -24.54
N THR A 28 -13.87 -10.47 -24.47
CA THR A 28 -14.42 -9.83 -23.26
C THR A 28 -14.63 -10.85 -22.12
N ILE A 29 -15.11 -12.06 -22.41
CA ILE A 29 -15.32 -13.10 -21.40
C ILE A 29 -13.99 -13.62 -20.86
N VAL A 30 -12.97 -13.72 -21.69
CA VAL A 30 -11.67 -14.26 -21.28
C VAL A 30 -10.81 -13.21 -20.57
N VAL A 31 -10.88 -11.95 -20.97
CA VAL A 31 -10.31 -10.85 -20.18
C VAL A 31 -10.99 -10.79 -18.81
N ALA A 32 -12.31 -11.00 -18.73
CA ALA A 32 -13.02 -11.12 -17.47
C ALA A 32 -12.58 -12.33 -16.62
N ALA A 33 -12.25 -13.48 -17.22
CA ALA A 33 -11.75 -14.65 -16.49
C ALA A 33 -10.31 -14.47 -15.99
N VAL A 34 -9.42 -13.88 -16.78
CA VAL A 34 -8.05 -13.51 -16.34
C VAL A 34 -8.11 -12.44 -15.26
N VAL A 35 -8.98 -11.45 -15.41
CA VAL A 35 -9.24 -10.42 -14.40
C VAL A 35 -9.86 -11.03 -13.14
N LEU A 36 -10.75 -12.03 -13.23
CA LEU A 36 -11.33 -12.71 -12.06
C LEU A 36 -10.30 -13.58 -11.31
N LEU A 37 -9.38 -14.24 -12.01
CA LEU A 37 -8.36 -15.10 -11.41
C LEU A 37 -7.18 -14.27 -10.86
N LEU A 38 -6.77 -13.22 -11.56
CA LEU A 38 -5.85 -12.23 -11.03
C LEU A 38 -6.51 -11.41 -9.91
N ASN A 39 -7.76 -11.03 -10.03
CA ASN A 39 -8.52 -10.37 -8.96
C ASN A 39 -8.72 -11.31 -7.75
N LYS A 40 -8.83 -12.64 -7.90
CA LYS A 40 -8.79 -13.54 -6.74
C LYS A 40 -7.44 -13.46 -6.01
N ARG A 41 -6.31 -13.23 -6.69
CA ARG A 41 -5.00 -13.00 -6.07
C ARG A 41 -4.79 -11.56 -5.59
N PHE A 42 -5.48 -10.57 -6.17
CA PHE A 42 -5.47 -9.18 -5.71
C PHE A 42 -6.59 -8.86 -4.72
N SER A 43 -7.58 -9.76 -4.55
CA SER A 43 -8.84 -9.50 -3.87
C SER A 43 -8.77 -9.51 -2.36
N THR A 44 -7.63 -9.66 -1.77
CA THR A 44 -7.52 -9.74 -0.32
C THR A 44 -6.49 -8.76 0.26
N THR A 45 -6.56 -7.51 -0.15
CA THR A 45 -6.39 -6.49 0.88
C THR A 45 -7.73 -6.46 1.60
N GLN A 46 -7.81 -7.18 2.72
CA GLN A 46 -9.05 -7.38 3.44
C GLN A 46 -9.71 -6.07 3.77
N VAL A 47 -10.92 -5.99 3.36
CA VAL A 47 -11.90 -5.06 3.90
C VAL A 47 -12.46 -5.70 5.14
N ASP A 48 -11.97 -5.29 6.28
CA ASP A 48 -12.73 -5.41 7.49
C ASP A 48 -13.87 -4.38 7.36
N THR A 49 -15.08 -4.85 7.05
CA THR A 49 -16.30 -4.02 7.03
C THR A 49 -16.65 -3.68 8.47
N HIS A 50 -16.01 -2.64 8.99
CA HIS A 50 -16.33 -2.11 10.30
C HIS A 50 -17.29 -0.93 10.12
N GLY A 51 -18.40 -0.98 10.86
CA GLY A 51 -19.40 0.09 10.89
C GLY A 51 -18.80 1.43 11.30
N ALA A 52 -19.48 2.51 10.97
CA ALA A 52 -19.08 3.87 11.31
C ALA A 52 -18.75 3.99 12.80
N HIS A 53 -17.47 4.19 13.12
CA HIS A 53 -17.02 4.34 14.50
C HIS A 53 -17.31 5.77 14.97
N ASN A 54 -18.05 5.89 16.06
CA ASN A 54 -18.10 7.13 16.83
C ASN A 54 -16.73 7.33 17.48
N HIS A 55 -15.98 8.31 17.01
CA HIS A 55 -14.70 8.71 17.58
C HIS A 55 -14.91 9.38 18.96
N ALA A 56 -15.20 8.58 19.99
CA ALA A 56 -15.13 9.04 21.35
C ALA A 56 -13.64 9.23 21.72
N ALA A 57 -13.31 10.34 22.40
CA ALA A 57 -12.00 10.56 22.97
C ALA A 57 -11.61 9.34 23.84
N ALA A 58 -10.45 8.74 23.57
CA ALA A 58 -9.99 7.61 24.33
C ALA A 58 -9.85 7.99 25.81
N ASN A 59 -10.48 7.24 26.70
CA ASN A 59 -10.24 7.39 28.13
C ASN A 59 -8.75 7.09 28.41
N PRO A 60 -8.08 7.83 29.30
CA PRO A 60 -6.71 7.53 29.68
C PRO A 60 -6.63 6.11 30.22
N ARG A 61 -5.76 5.29 29.61
CA ARG A 61 -5.52 3.92 30.09
C ARG A 61 -4.84 3.96 31.45
N PRO A 62 -5.18 3.04 32.36
CA PRO A 62 -4.45 2.93 33.61
C PRO A 62 -2.98 2.58 33.30
N THR A 63 -2.04 3.30 33.94
CA THR A 63 -0.61 3.00 33.87
C THR A 63 -0.31 1.68 34.55
N SER A 64 0.50 0.84 33.94
CA SER A 64 0.98 -0.42 34.49
C SER A 64 2.48 -0.34 34.81
N GLU A 65 3.00 -1.28 35.60
CA GLU A 65 4.44 -1.42 35.84
C GLU A 65 5.21 -1.57 34.50
N ALA A 66 4.62 -2.22 33.51
CA ALA A 66 5.17 -2.38 32.18
C ALA A 66 5.32 -1.04 31.41
N ASP A 67 4.50 -0.03 31.72
CA ASP A 67 4.63 1.29 31.10
C ASP A 67 5.94 2.01 31.50
N SER A 68 6.51 1.64 32.64
CA SER A 68 7.82 2.17 33.05
C SER A 68 8.99 1.70 32.18
N LEU A 69 8.77 0.68 31.34
CA LEU A 69 9.75 0.17 30.37
C LEU A 69 9.71 0.94 29.06
N VAL A 70 8.65 1.70 28.80
CA VAL A 70 8.53 2.49 27.55
C VAL A 70 9.46 3.68 27.56
N HIS A 71 10.37 3.74 26.62
CA HIS A 71 11.32 4.85 26.49
C HIS A 71 11.92 4.93 25.09
N THR A 72 12.34 6.12 24.72
CA THR A 72 13.25 6.31 23.58
C THR A 72 14.68 6.36 24.11
N ASN A 73 15.59 5.61 23.49
CA ASN A 73 16.98 5.58 23.91
C ASN A 73 17.65 6.94 23.71
N ASN A 74 18.50 7.32 24.66
CA ASN A 74 19.37 8.50 24.56
C ASN A 74 20.71 8.11 23.93
N VAL A 75 20.67 7.66 22.67
CA VAL A 75 21.85 7.25 21.91
C VAL A 75 22.10 8.25 20.79
N SER A 76 23.31 8.79 20.74
CA SER A 76 23.74 9.69 19.67
C SER A 76 24.00 8.95 18.36
N ALA A 77 23.76 9.63 17.25
CA ALA A 77 24.12 9.12 15.92
C ALA A 77 25.62 8.81 15.85
N PRO A 78 26.01 7.69 15.19
CA PRO A 78 27.44 7.27 15.12
C PRO A 78 28.29 8.16 14.19
N GLY A 79 27.69 9.13 13.52
CA GLY A 79 28.33 10.02 12.57
C GLY A 79 27.33 10.90 11.84
N PRO A 80 27.73 11.58 10.76
CA PRO A 80 26.82 12.36 9.94
C PRO A 80 25.74 11.47 9.32
N ALA A 81 24.54 12.02 9.17
CA ALA A 81 23.44 11.30 8.56
C ALA A 81 23.77 10.94 7.09
N PRO A 82 23.51 9.71 6.66
CA PRO A 82 23.49 9.39 5.24
C PRO A 82 22.44 10.26 4.51
N ASP A 83 22.67 10.57 3.25
CA ASP A 83 21.77 11.41 2.47
C ASP A 83 20.33 10.89 2.52
N GLY A 84 19.40 11.81 2.84
CA GLY A 84 17.96 11.52 2.90
C GLY A 84 17.52 10.65 4.10
N MET A 85 18.39 10.37 5.06
CA MET A 85 18.07 9.57 6.24
C MET A 85 18.10 10.37 7.53
N THR A 86 17.32 9.92 8.52
CA THR A 86 17.36 10.40 9.90
C THR A 86 17.74 9.28 10.85
N PHE A 87 18.38 9.61 11.96
CA PHE A 87 18.77 8.64 12.98
C PHE A 87 17.61 8.40 13.93
N ILE A 88 17.25 7.14 14.10
CA ILE A 88 16.29 6.66 15.08
C ILE A 88 17.07 6.00 16.19
N SER A 89 16.99 6.54 17.40
CA SER A 89 17.81 6.09 18.54
C SER A 89 17.38 4.73 19.10
N GLY A 90 16.25 4.17 18.62
CA GLY A 90 15.66 2.96 19.17
C GLY A 90 15.00 3.21 20.54
N GLY A 91 14.57 2.12 21.18
CA GLY A 91 13.90 2.15 22.46
C GLY A 91 12.86 1.06 22.62
N THR A 92 12.13 1.12 23.73
CA THR A 92 11.05 0.18 24.03
C THR A 92 9.70 0.88 23.89
N PHE A 93 8.75 0.23 23.24
CA PHE A 93 7.43 0.78 22.98
C PHE A 93 6.33 -0.29 22.97
N TRP A 94 5.08 0.13 23.11
CA TRP A 94 3.93 -0.72 22.89
C TRP A 94 3.62 -0.82 21.39
N MET A 95 3.75 -2.02 20.83
CA MET A 95 3.45 -2.33 19.45
C MET A 95 2.05 -2.91 19.31
N GLY A 96 1.34 -2.49 18.27
CA GLY A 96 -0.01 -2.97 17.97
C GLY A 96 -1.10 -1.96 18.37
N CYS A 97 -2.35 -2.44 18.36
CA CYS A 97 -3.53 -1.62 18.62
C CYS A 97 -4.68 -2.50 19.10
N ASP A 98 -5.16 -2.28 20.33
CA ASP A 98 -6.28 -3.04 20.91
C ASP A 98 -7.66 -2.46 20.58
N ASP A 99 -7.71 -1.18 20.18
CA ASP A 99 -8.94 -0.41 19.91
C ASP A 99 -9.11 -0.05 18.42
N CYS A 100 -8.44 -0.79 17.54
CA CYS A 100 -8.52 -0.58 16.09
C CYS A 100 -9.54 -1.48 15.39
N ASP A 101 -10.20 -2.41 16.10
CA ASP A 101 -11.06 -3.44 15.52
C ASP A 101 -10.39 -4.29 14.44
N MET A 102 -9.09 -4.55 14.62
CA MET A 102 -8.26 -5.31 13.69
C MET A 102 -7.63 -6.50 14.43
N PRO A 103 -8.16 -7.72 14.27
CA PRO A 103 -7.68 -8.89 15.03
C PRO A 103 -6.19 -9.21 14.86
N ASP A 104 -5.61 -8.82 13.71
CA ASP A 104 -4.20 -9.06 13.40
C ASP A 104 -3.24 -8.03 14.03
N THR A 105 -3.77 -7.03 14.77
CA THR A 105 -2.97 -6.01 15.48
C THR A 105 -2.93 -6.25 16.99
N THR A 106 -3.51 -7.34 17.47
CA THR A 106 -3.63 -7.67 18.89
C THR A 106 -2.92 -8.98 19.22
N PRO A 107 -2.52 -9.17 20.49
CA PRO A 107 -2.56 -8.21 21.60
C PRO A 107 -1.46 -7.14 21.43
N VAL A 108 -1.69 -5.96 22.00
CA VAL A 108 -0.62 -4.97 22.19
C VAL A 108 0.45 -5.56 23.09
N HIS A 109 1.72 -5.41 22.73
CA HIS A 109 2.84 -6.01 23.42
C HIS A 109 4.08 -5.11 23.39
N LEU A 110 5.02 -5.36 24.32
CA LEU A 110 6.26 -4.59 24.40
C LEU A 110 7.29 -5.09 23.40
N VAL A 111 7.87 -4.15 22.68
CA VAL A 111 8.95 -4.39 21.74
C VAL A 111 10.08 -3.40 22.00
N GLU A 112 11.31 -3.90 21.98
CA GLU A 112 12.53 -3.09 21.97
C GLU A 112 13.18 -3.15 20.59
N VAL A 113 13.55 -1.99 20.05
CA VAL A 113 14.30 -1.87 18.79
C VAL A 113 15.61 -1.15 19.03
N ASP A 114 16.69 -1.64 18.40
CA ASP A 114 17.98 -0.97 18.39
C ASP A 114 17.94 0.29 17.54
N ALA A 115 19.01 1.09 17.65
CA ALA A 115 19.16 2.29 16.83
C ALA A 115 19.48 1.97 15.37
N PHE A 116 18.89 2.75 14.44
CA PHE A 116 19.06 2.59 13.00
C PHE A 116 18.88 3.92 12.25
N TRP A 117 19.26 3.95 11.00
CA TRP A 117 18.94 5.05 10.08
C TRP A 117 17.70 4.70 9.27
N MET A 118 16.78 5.65 9.08
CA MET A 118 15.60 5.47 8.25
C MET A 118 15.49 6.58 7.21
N ASP A 119 15.07 6.25 5.99
CA ASP A 119 14.75 7.23 4.97
C ASP A 119 13.66 8.18 5.47
N VAL A 120 13.90 9.48 5.34
CA VAL A 120 13.00 10.54 5.83
C VAL A 120 11.64 10.47 5.14
N THR A 121 11.60 10.01 3.88
CA THR A 121 10.41 9.87 3.04
C THR A 121 10.32 8.46 2.45
N PRO A 122 9.18 8.03 1.93
CA PRO A 122 9.14 6.93 0.97
C PRO A 122 10.04 7.20 -0.22
N ALA A 123 10.57 6.14 -0.85
CA ALA A 123 11.34 6.26 -2.08
C ALA A 123 10.52 6.94 -3.18
N THR A 124 11.10 7.97 -3.82
CA THR A 124 10.44 8.77 -4.83
C THR A 124 10.59 8.18 -6.24
N ASN A 125 9.75 8.63 -7.17
CA ASN A 125 9.88 8.27 -8.59
C ASN A 125 11.27 8.63 -9.15
N ALA A 126 11.82 9.81 -8.78
CA ALA A 126 13.16 10.22 -9.20
C ALA A 126 14.26 9.30 -8.65
N GLU A 127 14.13 8.87 -7.39
CA GLU A 127 15.10 7.94 -6.77
C GLU A 127 15.04 6.56 -7.40
N PHE A 128 13.84 6.05 -7.64
CA PHE A 128 13.65 4.75 -8.29
C PHE A 128 14.11 4.78 -9.75
N ALA A 129 13.89 5.90 -10.46
CA ALA A 129 14.41 6.08 -11.81
C ALA A 129 15.94 5.96 -11.88
N ARG A 130 16.66 6.57 -10.91
CA ARG A 130 18.14 6.43 -10.82
C ARG A 130 18.58 4.97 -10.63
N PHE A 131 17.86 4.21 -9.81
CA PHE A 131 18.13 2.78 -9.64
C PHE A 131 17.95 2.01 -10.95
N VAL A 132 16.84 2.23 -11.64
CA VAL A 132 16.56 1.56 -12.92
C VAL A 132 17.58 1.95 -13.97
N GLU A 133 17.95 3.23 -14.08
CA GLU A 133 18.96 3.71 -15.01
C GLU A 133 20.34 3.08 -14.73
N ALA A 134 20.73 2.99 -13.46
CA ALA A 134 22.03 2.44 -13.07
C ALA A 134 22.14 0.93 -13.25
N THR A 135 21.03 0.20 -13.21
CA THR A 135 21.04 -1.28 -13.15
C THR A 135 20.36 -1.98 -14.32
N GLY A 136 19.54 -1.28 -15.08
CA GLY A 136 18.67 -1.87 -16.09
C GLY A 136 17.56 -2.75 -15.48
N TYR A 137 17.21 -2.54 -14.20
CA TYR A 137 16.24 -3.36 -13.50
C TYR A 137 14.86 -3.29 -14.16
N ILE A 138 14.22 -4.44 -14.32
CA ILE A 138 12.85 -4.58 -14.83
C ILE A 138 11.98 -5.04 -13.68
N THR A 139 10.97 -4.24 -13.31
CA THR A 139 10.07 -4.55 -12.19
C THR A 139 9.14 -5.72 -12.49
N ILE A 140 8.56 -6.33 -11.46
CA ILE A 140 7.58 -7.41 -11.63
C ILE A 140 6.41 -6.97 -12.52
N ALA A 141 5.92 -5.75 -12.35
CA ALA A 141 4.85 -5.19 -13.17
C ALA A 141 5.21 -5.05 -14.67
N GLU A 142 6.51 -4.93 -14.99
CA GLU A 142 7.02 -4.85 -16.38
C GLU A 142 7.34 -6.24 -16.97
N ARG A 143 7.30 -7.32 -16.16
CA ARG A 143 7.56 -8.70 -16.62
C ARG A 143 6.25 -9.39 -16.99
N LYS A 144 6.33 -10.22 -18.03
CA LYS A 144 5.22 -11.12 -18.33
C LYS A 144 5.07 -12.14 -17.20
N PRO A 145 3.84 -12.33 -16.63
CA PRO A 145 3.62 -13.34 -15.60
C PRO A 145 4.04 -14.74 -16.07
N ASN A 146 4.60 -15.54 -15.15
CA ASN A 146 5.02 -16.90 -15.44
C ASN A 146 3.75 -17.79 -15.62
N PRO A 147 3.59 -18.48 -16.75
CA PRO A 147 2.41 -19.34 -17.00
C PRO A 147 2.22 -20.46 -15.96
N ASN A 148 3.29 -20.92 -15.31
CA ASN A 148 3.19 -21.98 -14.30
C ASN A 148 2.47 -21.51 -13.02
N ASP A 149 2.44 -20.21 -12.75
CA ASP A 149 1.75 -19.62 -11.59
C ASP A 149 0.26 -19.42 -11.88
N TYR A 150 -0.16 -19.59 -13.14
CA TYR A 150 -1.52 -19.39 -13.63
C TYR A 150 -1.93 -20.51 -14.61
N PRO A 151 -1.96 -21.78 -14.17
CA PRO A 151 -2.17 -22.93 -15.06
C PRO A 151 -3.53 -22.94 -15.77
N GLU A 152 -4.53 -22.24 -15.20
CA GLU A 152 -5.87 -22.11 -15.78
C GLU A 152 -6.00 -20.97 -16.81
N VAL A 153 -4.93 -20.17 -17.00
CA VAL A 153 -4.94 -19.02 -17.92
C VAL A 153 -4.15 -19.34 -19.18
N ASP A 154 -4.74 -19.09 -20.35
CA ASP A 154 -4.01 -19.18 -21.62
C ASP A 154 -2.74 -18.31 -21.56
N PRO A 155 -1.52 -18.88 -21.75
CA PRO A 155 -0.26 -18.15 -21.70
C PRO A 155 -0.17 -16.95 -22.65
N LYS A 156 -0.97 -16.93 -23.72
CA LYS A 156 -1.05 -15.79 -24.65
C LYS A 156 -1.77 -14.58 -24.05
N LYS A 157 -2.55 -14.78 -22.99
CA LYS A 157 -3.32 -13.74 -22.32
C LYS A 157 -2.61 -13.17 -21.09
N LEU A 158 -1.57 -13.83 -20.62
CA LEU A 158 -0.69 -13.32 -19.60
C LEU A 158 0.13 -12.16 -20.20
N VAL A 159 -0.11 -10.95 -19.73
CA VAL A 159 0.56 -9.73 -20.16
C VAL A 159 1.12 -9.00 -18.95
N ALA A 160 2.22 -8.29 -19.12
CA ALA A 160 2.78 -7.43 -18.07
C ALA A 160 1.77 -6.35 -17.67
N GLY A 161 1.69 -6.04 -16.40
CA GLY A 161 0.75 -5.07 -15.85
C GLY A 161 0.66 -5.15 -14.34
N SER A 162 -0.24 -4.39 -13.74
CA SER A 162 -0.41 -4.34 -12.30
C SER A 162 -1.81 -3.89 -11.89
N ALA A 163 -2.09 -3.92 -10.58
CA ALA A 163 -3.36 -3.48 -10.02
C ALA A 163 -3.46 -1.96 -9.98
N VAL A 164 -4.54 -1.44 -10.51
CA VAL A 164 -4.85 -0.01 -10.53
C VAL A 164 -6.20 0.23 -9.87
N PHE A 165 -6.25 1.19 -8.95
CA PHE A 165 -7.50 1.69 -8.42
C PHE A 165 -8.20 2.57 -9.46
N ILE A 166 -9.45 2.23 -9.75
CA ILE A 166 -10.34 2.99 -10.65
C ILE A 166 -11.65 3.22 -9.91
N ALA A 167 -11.89 4.45 -9.50
CA ALA A 167 -13.12 4.81 -8.81
C ALA A 167 -14.35 4.46 -9.66
N PRO A 168 -15.34 3.72 -9.12
CA PRO A 168 -16.60 3.49 -9.82
C PRO A 168 -17.41 4.80 -9.93
N SER A 169 -18.22 4.91 -10.95
CA SER A 169 -19.07 6.09 -11.21
C SER A 169 -20.30 6.19 -10.29
N ARG A 170 -20.49 5.23 -9.40
CA ARG A 170 -21.60 5.12 -8.44
C ARG A 170 -21.15 4.37 -7.20
N ASP A 171 -21.90 4.47 -6.14
CA ASP A 171 -21.69 3.65 -4.96
C ASP A 171 -21.83 2.17 -5.26
N VAL A 172 -20.94 1.39 -4.69
CA VAL A 172 -20.86 -0.07 -4.84
C VAL A 172 -20.73 -0.73 -3.47
N PRO A 173 -21.17 -1.98 -3.31
CA PRO A 173 -20.92 -2.78 -2.11
C PRO A 173 -19.42 -2.90 -1.84
N LEU A 174 -19.01 -2.83 -0.57
CA LEU A 174 -17.59 -2.86 -0.16
C LEU A 174 -17.02 -4.26 0.01
N ASP A 175 -17.81 -5.30 -0.17
CA ASP A 175 -17.44 -6.71 -0.07
C ASP A 175 -16.87 -7.28 -1.37
N ASP A 176 -16.91 -6.53 -2.49
CA ASP A 176 -16.36 -6.92 -3.79
C ASP A 176 -15.34 -5.89 -4.29
N VAL A 177 -14.08 -6.07 -3.94
CA VAL A 177 -12.97 -5.20 -4.32
C VAL A 177 -12.75 -5.12 -5.84
N SER A 178 -13.28 -6.08 -6.61
CA SER A 178 -13.24 -6.04 -8.06
C SER A 178 -14.04 -4.88 -8.65
N GLN A 179 -14.90 -4.22 -7.86
CA GLN A 179 -15.64 -3.04 -8.30
C GLN A 179 -14.72 -1.82 -8.53
N TRP A 180 -13.57 -1.74 -7.86
CA TRP A 180 -12.63 -0.60 -7.97
C TRP A 180 -11.16 -1.00 -8.21
N TRP A 181 -10.78 -2.26 -8.08
CA TRP A 181 -9.46 -2.75 -8.49
C TRP A 181 -9.52 -3.40 -9.86
N ARG A 182 -8.59 -3.03 -10.74
CA ARG A 182 -8.46 -3.61 -12.07
C ARG A 182 -7.00 -3.97 -12.33
N TYR A 183 -6.78 -5.16 -12.89
CA TYR A 183 -5.50 -5.45 -13.53
C TYR A 183 -5.42 -4.67 -14.84
N VAL A 184 -4.46 -3.77 -14.95
CA VAL A 184 -4.29 -2.92 -16.13
C VAL A 184 -3.01 -3.33 -16.85
N PRO A 185 -3.12 -3.89 -18.07
CA PRO A 185 -1.95 -4.17 -18.91
C PRO A 185 -1.09 -2.93 -19.12
N GLY A 186 0.23 -3.07 -18.91
CA GLY A 186 1.19 -1.98 -19.05
C GLY A 186 1.22 -1.00 -17.87
N ALA A 187 0.40 -1.17 -16.83
CA ALA A 187 0.58 -0.43 -15.59
C ALA A 187 1.89 -0.84 -14.92
N SER A 188 2.71 0.13 -14.52
CA SER A 188 4.04 -0.04 -13.93
C SER A 188 4.43 1.22 -13.18
N TRP A 189 5.59 1.23 -12.55
CA TRP A 189 6.10 2.43 -11.88
C TRP A 189 6.23 3.65 -12.81
N LYS A 190 6.50 3.44 -14.13
CA LYS A 190 6.54 4.49 -15.16
C LYS A 190 5.16 4.96 -15.60
N HIS A 191 4.18 4.07 -15.50
CA HIS A 191 2.80 4.24 -15.95
C HIS A 191 1.83 3.83 -14.83
N PRO A 192 1.74 4.60 -13.72
CA PRO A 192 1.08 4.14 -12.50
C PRO A 192 -0.41 3.82 -12.66
N GLU A 193 -1.09 4.49 -13.57
CA GLU A 193 -2.50 4.28 -13.88
C GLU A 193 -2.72 3.52 -15.21
N GLY A 194 -1.66 2.98 -15.80
CA GLY A 194 -1.66 2.30 -17.10
C GLY A 194 -0.97 3.09 -18.21
N PRO A 195 -0.92 2.55 -19.45
CA PRO A 195 -0.08 3.08 -20.55
C PRO A 195 -0.31 4.53 -20.96
N ALA A 196 -1.46 5.10 -20.63
CA ALA A 196 -1.79 6.50 -20.90
C ALA A 196 -1.32 7.47 -19.82
N SER A 197 -0.75 6.96 -18.72
CA SER A 197 -0.19 7.75 -17.63
C SER A 197 1.33 7.78 -17.65
N ASP A 198 1.93 8.75 -17.00
CA ASP A 198 3.37 8.83 -16.77
C ASP A 198 3.68 9.46 -15.39
N VAL A 199 4.95 9.54 -15.04
CA VAL A 199 5.44 10.13 -13.79
C VAL A 199 6.01 11.55 -13.97
N LYS A 200 5.86 12.14 -15.15
CA LYS A 200 6.35 13.51 -15.44
C LYS A 200 5.60 14.52 -14.58
N GLY A 201 6.36 15.37 -13.86
CA GLY A 201 5.83 16.31 -12.88
C GLY A 201 5.39 15.64 -11.57
N ARG A 202 5.74 14.35 -11.39
CA ARG A 202 5.54 13.58 -10.16
C ARG A 202 6.85 12.95 -9.67
N GLU A 203 7.98 13.56 -10.00
CA GLU A 203 9.32 13.07 -9.68
C GLU A 203 9.55 12.93 -8.17
N ASP A 204 8.92 13.83 -7.38
CA ASP A 204 8.95 13.86 -5.92
C ASP A 204 7.78 13.12 -5.24
N HIS A 205 6.90 12.46 -6.00
CA HIS A 205 5.90 11.55 -5.43
C HIS A 205 6.52 10.21 -5.08
N PRO A 206 5.97 9.48 -4.08
CA PRO A 206 6.36 8.10 -3.84
C PRO A 206 6.24 7.26 -5.10
N VAL A 207 7.24 6.43 -5.37
CA VAL A 207 7.12 5.40 -6.39
C VAL A 207 6.06 4.38 -5.99
N VAL A 208 5.19 4.02 -6.93
CA VAL A 208 4.13 3.01 -6.74
C VAL A 208 4.22 1.91 -7.78
N GLN A 209 3.32 0.93 -7.74
CA GLN A 209 3.37 -0.27 -8.59
C GLN A 209 4.62 -1.14 -8.30
N ILE A 210 5.08 -1.11 -7.05
CA ILE A 210 6.30 -1.77 -6.58
C ILE A 210 5.92 -3.01 -5.79
N SER A 211 6.40 -4.18 -6.24
CA SER A 211 6.34 -5.42 -5.49
C SER A 211 7.35 -5.44 -4.32
N TRP A 212 7.23 -6.41 -3.43
CA TRP A 212 8.22 -6.56 -2.36
C TRP A 212 9.61 -6.86 -2.91
N GLU A 213 9.70 -7.67 -3.97
CA GLU A 213 10.98 -7.98 -4.63
C GLU A 213 11.64 -6.74 -5.24
N ASP A 214 10.84 -5.88 -5.89
CA ASP A 214 11.35 -4.63 -6.47
C ASP A 214 11.90 -3.70 -5.38
N ALA A 215 11.17 -3.57 -4.26
CA ALA A 215 11.59 -2.78 -3.11
C ALA A 215 12.88 -3.33 -2.46
N ALA A 216 12.98 -4.66 -2.31
CA ALA A 216 14.17 -5.31 -1.78
C ALA A 216 15.38 -5.17 -2.72
N ALA A 217 15.17 -5.23 -4.04
CA ALA A 217 16.22 -5.02 -5.05
C ALA A 217 16.77 -3.59 -4.99
N TYR A 218 15.88 -2.58 -4.92
CA TYR A 218 16.27 -1.18 -4.72
C TYR A 218 17.07 -1.01 -3.43
N ALA A 219 16.54 -1.52 -2.31
CA ALA A 219 17.19 -1.38 -1.01
C ALA A 219 18.61 -1.96 -1.02
N LYS A 220 18.79 -3.15 -1.61
CA LYS A 220 20.11 -3.78 -1.76
C LYS A 220 21.06 -2.94 -2.62
N TRP A 221 20.59 -2.39 -3.74
CA TRP A 221 21.39 -1.51 -4.60
C TRP A 221 21.84 -0.26 -3.87
N ALA A 222 20.95 0.33 -3.06
CA ALA A 222 21.24 1.52 -2.26
C ALA A 222 22.12 1.25 -1.03
N GLY A 223 22.56 0.01 -0.78
CA GLY A 223 23.30 -0.37 0.43
C GLY A 223 22.44 -0.27 1.71
N LYS A 224 21.15 -0.48 1.57
CA LYS A 224 20.11 -0.40 2.60
C LYS A 224 19.34 -1.72 2.69
N ARG A 225 18.33 -1.77 3.53
CA ARG A 225 17.33 -2.85 3.63
C ARG A 225 15.94 -2.28 3.85
N LEU A 226 14.91 -3.11 3.70
CA LEU A 226 13.58 -2.77 4.16
C LEU A 226 13.53 -2.77 5.71
N PRO A 227 12.70 -1.92 6.33
CA PRO A 227 12.50 -1.94 7.78
C PRO A 227 11.80 -3.24 8.20
N THR A 228 12.04 -3.68 9.44
CA THR A 228 11.13 -4.61 10.09
C THR A 228 9.82 -3.88 10.41
N GLU A 229 8.75 -4.64 10.63
CA GLU A 229 7.48 -4.07 11.07
C GLU A 229 7.63 -3.26 12.37
N ALA A 230 8.40 -3.79 13.32
CA ALA A 230 8.69 -3.13 14.60
C ALA A 230 9.48 -1.83 14.43
N GLU A 231 10.52 -1.82 13.59
CA GLU A 231 11.28 -0.61 13.28
C GLU A 231 10.37 0.46 12.62
N PHE A 232 9.50 0.04 11.68
CA PHE A 232 8.59 0.97 11.05
C PHE A 232 7.61 1.56 12.05
N GLU A 233 6.96 0.73 12.88
CA GLU A 233 5.96 1.22 13.84
C GLU A 233 6.59 2.12 14.90
N PHE A 234 7.74 1.73 15.48
CA PHE A 234 8.48 2.57 16.42
C PHE A 234 8.79 3.95 15.82
N ALA A 235 9.33 3.96 14.61
CA ALA A 235 9.69 5.19 13.91
C ALA A 235 8.46 6.04 13.55
N ALA A 236 7.37 5.39 13.10
CA ALA A 236 6.13 6.06 12.75
C ALA A 236 5.46 6.73 13.96
N ARG A 237 5.50 6.10 15.13
CA ARG A 237 4.97 6.67 16.38
C ARG A 237 5.73 7.91 16.82
N GLY A 238 7.00 8.07 16.46
CA GLY A 238 7.73 9.30 16.78
C GLY A 238 7.83 9.60 18.28
N GLY A 239 7.82 8.58 19.15
CA GLY A 239 7.83 8.73 20.61
C GLY A 239 6.43 8.84 21.25
N LEU A 240 5.35 8.84 20.48
CA LEU A 240 3.97 8.82 21.01
C LEU A 240 3.63 7.42 21.51
N ASP A 241 3.26 7.30 22.79
CA ASP A 241 2.88 6.01 23.39
C ASP A 241 1.42 5.69 23.11
N ARG A 242 1.17 4.62 22.34
CA ARG A 242 -0.18 4.07 22.07
C ARG A 242 -1.19 5.10 21.54
N GLU A 243 -0.71 6.23 21.02
CA GLU A 243 -1.58 7.18 20.35
C GLU A 243 -2.18 6.54 19.08
N ARG A 244 -3.40 6.96 18.74
CA ARG A 244 -4.18 6.38 17.65
C ARG A 244 -3.51 6.56 16.30
N TYR A 245 -3.01 7.75 16.04
CA TYR A 245 -2.32 8.11 14.79
C TYR A 245 -0.84 8.43 15.04
N ALA A 246 -0.06 8.46 14.00
CA ALA A 246 1.35 8.90 14.04
C ALA A 246 1.51 10.39 14.42
N TRP A 247 0.41 11.11 14.55
CA TRP A 247 0.35 12.54 14.90
C TRP A 247 -0.51 12.83 16.14
N GLY A 248 -0.94 11.82 16.88
CA GLY A 248 -1.74 11.97 18.10
C GLY A 248 -3.10 11.25 18.03
N ASN A 249 -4.07 11.72 18.78
CA ASN A 249 -5.39 11.09 18.91
C ASN A 249 -6.48 11.75 18.06
N GLU A 250 -6.25 12.92 17.51
CA GLU A 250 -7.23 13.62 16.69
C GLU A 250 -7.01 13.34 15.20
N LEU A 251 -8.06 12.94 14.50
CA LEU A 251 -7.98 12.71 13.06
C LEU A 251 -7.57 13.99 12.29
N LYS A 252 -8.03 15.14 12.76
CA LYS A 252 -7.81 16.46 12.12
C LYS A 252 -7.40 17.49 13.16
N PRO A 253 -6.17 17.46 13.66
CA PRO A 253 -5.69 18.48 14.57
C PRO A 253 -5.90 19.89 13.98
N GLU A 254 -6.45 20.81 14.76
CA GLU A 254 -6.78 22.16 14.31
C GLU A 254 -7.64 22.22 13.02
N GLY A 255 -8.41 21.16 12.74
CA GLY A 255 -9.25 21.07 11.55
C GLY A 255 -8.50 20.79 10.24
N LYS A 256 -7.18 20.54 10.28
CA LYS A 256 -6.34 20.25 9.11
C LYS A 256 -6.12 18.75 8.94
N TRP A 257 -6.01 18.32 7.68
CA TRP A 257 -5.61 16.95 7.37
C TRP A 257 -4.09 16.83 7.59
N PRO A 258 -3.63 15.87 8.43
CA PRO A 258 -2.19 15.70 8.69
C PRO A 258 -1.53 14.66 7.78
N ALA A 259 -2.31 14.00 6.92
CA ALA A 259 -1.85 12.94 6.02
C ALA A 259 -2.74 12.85 4.78
N ASN A 260 -2.20 12.29 3.70
CA ASN A 260 -2.94 11.97 2.48
C ASN A 260 -3.70 10.65 2.68
N ILE A 261 -5.01 10.75 2.96
CA ILE A 261 -5.94 9.63 3.10
C ILE A 261 -7.24 9.94 2.36
N TRP A 262 -8.12 8.97 2.20
CA TRP A 262 -9.38 9.17 1.49
C TRP A 262 -10.39 10.01 2.29
N GLN A 263 -11.04 10.98 1.62
CA GLN A 263 -12.12 11.77 2.19
C GLN A 263 -13.37 11.69 1.30
N GLY A 264 -14.53 11.48 1.91
CA GLY A 264 -15.79 11.32 1.20
C GLY A 264 -16.26 9.87 1.13
N GLN A 265 -17.04 9.55 0.13
CA GLN A 265 -17.67 8.24 -0.02
C GLN A 265 -16.74 7.27 -0.76
N PHE A 266 -16.06 6.37 -0.01
CA PHE A 266 -15.25 5.33 -0.65
C PHE A 266 -16.15 4.26 -1.27
N PRO A 267 -15.82 3.74 -2.47
CA PRO A 267 -14.71 4.09 -3.37
C PRO A 267 -15.11 5.07 -4.49
N SER A 268 -16.33 5.61 -4.46
CA SER A 268 -16.93 6.33 -5.57
C SER A 268 -16.57 7.82 -5.61
N GLU A 269 -16.41 8.46 -4.45
CA GLU A 269 -16.18 9.90 -4.35
C GLU A 269 -15.05 10.21 -3.36
N ASN A 270 -13.96 10.80 -3.88
CA ASN A 270 -12.93 11.43 -3.06
C ASN A 270 -13.07 12.95 -3.20
N THR A 271 -13.37 13.64 -2.10
CA THR A 271 -13.51 15.10 -2.08
C THR A 271 -12.19 15.85 -2.16
N ALA A 272 -11.05 15.14 -2.05
CA ALA A 272 -9.72 15.72 -2.02
C ALA A 272 -9.58 16.88 -1.01
N ALA A 273 -10.21 16.75 0.16
CA ALA A 273 -10.18 17.81 1.17
C ALA A 273 -8.78 17.96 1.83
N ASP A 274 -7.90 16.99 1.62
CA ASP A 274 -6.46 17.08 1.96
C ASP A 274 -5.61 17.67 0.83
N GLY A 275 -6.20 17.94 -0.34
CA GLY A 275 -5.56 18.49 -1.52
C GLY A 275 -5.22 17.47 -2.61
N TYR A 276 -5.43 16.17 -2.39
CA TYR A 276 -4.97 15.13 -3.29
C TYR A 276 -6.02 14.05 -3.56
N ILE A 277 -6.10 13.60 -4.82
CA ILE A 277 -6.98 12.47 -5.23
C ILE A 277 -6.19 11.15 -5.27
N ARG A 278 -4.88 11.22 -5.44
CA ARG A 278 -3.91 10.12 -5.51
C ARG A 278 -2.74 10.40 -4.60
N THR A 279 -1.56 9.85 -4.92
CA THR A 279 -0.34 10.18 -4.17
C THR A 279 -0.10 11.69 -4.13
N SER A 280 0.41 12.18 -3.02
CA SER A 280 0.95 13.53 -2.89
C SER A 280 2.47 13.53 -3.07
N PRO A 281 3.10 14.67 -3.38
CA PRO A 281 4.54 14.82 -3.20
C PRO A 281 4.96 14.41 -1.80
N VAL A 282 6.13 13.80 -1.65
CA VAL A 282 6.67 13.52 -0.32
C VAL A 282 6.86 14.83 0.44
N ARG A 283 6.66 14.82 1.76
CA ARG A 283 6.74 16.03 2.61
C ARG A 283 5.61 17.05 2.38
N ALA A 284 4.53 16.69 1.70
CA ALA A 284 3.36 17.55 1.57
C ALA A 284 2.64 17.79 2.92
N PHE A 285 2.83 16.88 3.88
CA PHE A 285 2.25 16.92 5.22
C PHE A 285 3.35 17.01 6.28
N PRO A 286 3.01 17.41 7.53
CA PRO A 286 4.00 17.55 8.59
C PRO A 286 4.77 16.26 8.90
N ALA A 287 6.05 16.40 9.27
CA ALA A 287 6.83 15.30 9.81
C ALA A 287 6.39 14.95 11.25
N ASN A 288 6.61 13.70 11.65
CA ASN A 288 6.51 13.32 13.06
C ASN A 288 7.73 13.83 13.86
N ALA A 289 7.74 13.60 15.17
CA ALA A 289 8.82 14.10 16.05
C ALA A 289 10.22 13.52 15.74
N PHE A 290 10.32 12.42 15.00
CA PHE A 290 11.61 11.88 14.52
C PHE A 290 12.02 12.43 13.15
N GLY A 291 11.28 13.42 12.62
CA GLY A 291 11.56 14.06 11.33
C GLY A 291 11.16 13.22 10.12
N LEU A 292 10.29 12.21 10.30
CA LEU A 292 9.82 11.32 9.25
C LEU A 292 8.50 11.82 8.67
N TYR A 293 8.41 11.85 7.35
CA TYR A 293 7.22 12.21 6.59
C TYR A 293 6.50 10.97 6.06
N ASP A 294 5.22 11.09 5.75
CA ASP A 294 4.42 10.05 5.09
C ASP A 294 4.49 8.69 5.79
N VAL A 295 4.46 8.70 7.14
CA VAL A 295 4.44 7.48 7.97
C VAL A 295 3.01 6.99 8.27
N GLY A 296 2.00 7.76 7.88
CA GLY A 296 0.58 7.45 7.89
C GLY A 296 -0.08 8.02 6.64
N GLY A 297 -0.68 7.18 5.78
CA GLY A 297 -1.28 7.59 4.52
C GLY A 297 -0.30 7.63 3.33
N ASN A 298 -0.66 8.33 2.28
CA ASN A 298 0.01 8.44 0.98
C ASN A 298 0.15 7.08 0.27
N VAL A 299 1.13 6.25 0.64
CA VAL A 299 1.29 4.91 0.07
C VAL A 299 1.53 3.85 1.14
N TRP A 300 1.03 2.65 0.92
CA TRP A 300 1.47 1.47 1.65
C TRP A 300 2.97 1.30 1.51
N GLN A 301 3.63 0.86 2.57
CA GLN A 301 5.08 0.69 2.59
C GLN A 301 5.47 -0.71 3.04
N TRP A 302 6.26 -1.39 2.21
CA TRP A 302 6.73 -2.73 2.47
C TRP A 302 7.67 -2.81 3.67
N CYS A 303 7.43 -3.83 4.52
CA CYS A 303 8.35 -4.26 5.56
C CYS A 303 9.04 -5.58 5.18
N SER A 304 10.13 -5.93 5.89
CA SER A 304 10.87 -7.18 5.67
C SER A 304 10.13 -8.42 6.18
N ASP A 305 9.20 -8.24 7.11
CA ASP A 305 8.56 -9.32 7.85
C ASP A 305 7.58 -10.11 7.00
N TRP A 306 7.59 -11.44 7.14
CA TRP A 306 6.48 -12.26 6.69
C TRP A 306 5.21 -11.90 7.46
N TYR A 307 4.06 -11.99 6.82
CA TYR A 307 2.78 -11.75 7.47
C TYR A 307 2.22 -13.03 8.08
N ARG A 308 1.85 -12.94 9.37
CA ARG A 308 1.00 -13.91 10.08
C ARG A 308 0.08 -13.16 11.02
N PRO A 309 -1.23 -13.46 11.07
CA PRO A 309 -2.17 -12.78 11.95
C PRO A 309 -1.96 -13.12 13.44
N ASP A 310 -1.34 -14.27 13.76
CA ASP A 310 -1.09 -14.79 15.11
C ASP A 310 0.29 -14.39 15.67
N TYR A 311 1.10 -13.63 14.92
CA TYR A 311 2.47 -13.34 15.32
C TYR A 311 2.56 -12.46 16.57
N PHE A 312 1.68 -11.48 16.72
CA PHE A 312 1.67 -10.60 17.89
C PHE A 312 1.34 -11.37 19.19
N ALA A 313 0.46 -12.37 19.13
CA ALA A 313 0.20 -13.24 20.25
C ALA A 313 1.44 -14.06 20.65
N THR A 314 2.24 -14.48 19.66
CA THR A 314 3.52 -15.19 19.91
C THR A 314 4.53 -14.27 20.60
N LEU A 315 4.64 -13.01 20.17
CA LEU A 315 5.55 -12.05 20.79
C LEU A 315 5.12 -11.72 22.22
N ALA A 316 3.84 -11.41 22.43
CA ALA A 316 3.28 -11.07 23.74
C ALA A 316 3.47 -12.16 24.82
N ALA A 317 3.47 -13.43 24.41
CA ALA A 317 3.65 -14.55 25.32
C ALA A 317 5.08 -14.65 25.90
N ASN A 318 6.07 -13.96 25.31
CA ASN A 318 7.48 -14.08 25.66
C ASN A 318 8.06 -12.82 26.34
N GLY A 319 7.22 -11.92 26.82
CA GLY A 319 7.67 -10.66 27.46
C GLY A 319 8.06 -9.60 26.44
N VAL A 320 9.16 -8.84 26.70
CA VAL A 320 9.66 -7.84 25.76
C VAL A 320 10.29 -8.52 24.56
N ALA A 321 9.81 -8.25 23.36
CA ALA A 321 10.39 -8.77 22.14
C ALA A 321 11.54 -7.86 21.67
N HIS A 322 12.75 -8.42 21.57
CA HIS A 322 13.95 -7.68 21.17
C HIS A 322 14.20 -7.80 19.68
N ASN A 323 14.19 -6.68 18.94
CA ASN A 323 14.46 -6.60 17.50
C ASN A 323 13.76 -7.69 16.68
N PRO A 324 12.43 -7.87 16.81
CA PRO A 324 11.75 -8.97 16.11
C PRO A 324 11.89 -8.81 14.59
N GLN A 325 12.20 -9.93 13.93
CA GLN A 325 12.46 -10.00 12.48
C GLN A 325 11.29 -10.58 11.69
N GLY A 326 10.12 -10.67 12.32
CA GLY A 326 8.96 -11.34 11.76
C GLY A 326 8.95 -12.87 11.99
N PRO A 327 7.85 -13.53 11.66
CA PRO A 327 7.73 -14.98 11.73
C PRO A 327 8.60 -15.66 10.66
N ALA A 328 8.89 -16.96 10.85
CA ALA A 328 9.73 -17.72 9.93
C ALA A 328 9.08 -17.96 8.56
N ASP A 329 7.76 -17.96 8.50
CA ASP A 329 6.96 -18.19 7.31
C ASP A 329 5.74 -17.25 7.23
N SER A 330 5.12 -17.22 6.06
CA SER A 330 3.89 -16.48 5.82
C SER A 330 2.68 -17.38 5.98
N PHE A 331 1.64 -16.87 6.65
CA PHE A 331 0.34 -17.50 6.69
C PHE A 331 -0.78 -16.45 6.66
N ASP A 332 -1.70 -16.60 5.72
CA ASP A 332 -2.95 -15.86 5.68
C ASP A 332 -4.10 -16.85 5.51
N PRO A 333 -4.99 -16.99 6.51
CA PRO A 333 -6.12 -17.93 6.43
C PRO A 333 -7.13 -17.58 5.32
N GLN A 334 -7.11 -16.34 4.83
CA GLN A 334 -8.00 -15.90 3.75
C GLN A 334 -7.46 -16.22 2.37
N GLU A 335 -6.12 -16.36 2.24
CA GLU A 335 -5.44 -16.77 1.01
C GLU A 335 -4.36 -17.81 1.31
N PRO A 336 -4.76 -19.04 1.68
CA PRO A 336 -3.81 -20.09 1.98
C PRO A 336 -2.88 -20.36 0.80
N GLY A 337 -1.57 -20.43 1.06
CA GLY A 337 -0.56 -20.71 0.05
C GLY A 337 -0.06 -19.49 -0.74
N VAL A 338 -0.60 -18.30 -0.54
CA VAL A 338 -0.05 -17.06 -1.09
C VAL A 338 0.92 -16.43 -0.09
N PRO A 339 2.24 -16.38 -0.38
CA PRO A 339 3.20 -15.77 0.52
C PRO A 339 3.00 -14.24 0.58
N LYS A 340 2.90 -13.71 1.80
CA LYS A 340 2.67 -12.28 2.03
C LYS A 340 3.69 -11.67 2.96
N ARG A 341 4.02 -10.41 2.68
CA ARG A 341 4.81 -9.55 3.57
C ARG A 341 3.94 -8.49 4.22
N VAL A 342 4.40 -8.01 5.36
CA VAL A 342 3.75 -6.90 6.07
C VAL A 342 3.87 -5.60 5.29
N GLN A 343 2.80 -4.81 5.34
CA GLN A 343 2.75 -3.43 4.86
C GLN A 343 2.30 -2.52 5.99
N LYS A 344 2.86 -1.32 6.09
CA LYS A 344 2.54 -0.29 7.08
C LYS A 344 2.10 1.00 6.41
N SER A 345 1.70 2.00 7.20
CA SER A 345 1.32 3.34 6.76
C SER A 345 -0.13 3.51 6.29
N GLY A 346 -0.77 2.50 5.72
CA GLY A 346 -1.97 2.73 4.92
C GLY A 346 -1.65 3.54 3.66
N SER A 347 -2.65 4.09 2.98
CA SER A 347 -2.45 4.84 1.74
C SER A 347 -3.53 5.90 1.53
N PHE A 348 -3.42 6.67 0.44
CA PHE A 348 -4.43 7.63 0.01
C PHE A 348 -5.82 7.01 -0.28
N LEU A 349 -5.91 5.68 -0.32
CA LEU A 349 -7.17 4.93 -0.46
C LEU A 349 -7.78 4.51 0.88
N CYS A 350 -7.09 4.75 1.99
CA CYS A 350 -7.59 4.38 3.32
C CYS A 350 -8.52 5.45 3.88
N SER A 351 -9.65 5.02 4.44
CA SER A 351 -10.65 5.87 5.07
C SER A 351 -11.14 5.25 6.38
N ASP A 352 -11.81 6.03 7.20
CA ASP A 352 -12.46 5.56 8.42
C ASP A 352 -13.60 4.57 8.16
N ARG A 353 -14.17 4.54 6.95
CA ARG A 353 -15.31 3.71 6.57
C ARG A 353 -14.94 2.37 5.96
N TYR A 354 -13.73 2.26 5.42
CA TYR A 354 -13.35 1.07 4.65
C TYR A 354 -12.02 0.46 5.09
N CYS A 355 -10.97 1.25 5.15
CA CYS A 355 -9.62 0.81 5.49
C CYS A 355 -9.00 1.84 6.42
N SER A 356 -9.14 1.68 7.73
CA SER A 356 -8.54 2.60 8.70
C SER A 356 -7.07 2.30 9.00
N ARG A 357 -6.37 1.57 8.11
CA ARG A 357 -5.00 1.10 8.36
C ARG A 357 -3.91 2.17 8.22
N TYR A 358 -4.27 3.45 8.26
CA TYR A 358 -3.38 4.58 8.54
C TYR A 358 -3.19 4.84 10.05
N LEU A 359 -3.84 4.06 10.91
CA LEU A 359 -3.63 4.06 12.35
C LEU A 359 -2.22 3.55 12.66
N ALA A 360 -1.55 4.15 13.66
CA ALA A 360 -0.14 3.89 13.94
C ALA A 360 0.17 2.41 14.24
N GLY A 361 -0.67 1.73 15.05
CA GLY A 361 -0.51 0.31 15.38
C GLY A 361 -1.09 -0.66 14.37
N SER A 362 -1.66 -0.18 13.27
CA SER A 362 -2.24 -1.05 12.24
C SER A 362 -1.17 -1.70 11.37
N ARG A 363 -1.55 -2.79 10.72
CA ARG A 363 -0.73 -3.52 9.77
C ARG A 363 -1.56 -3.98 8.58
N GLY A 364 -0.98 -4.01 7.41
CA GLY A 364 -1.53 -4.61 6.21
C GLY A 364 -0.69 -5.80 5.75
N ARG A 365 -1.11 -6.41 4.65
CA ARG A 365 -0.42 -7.53 4.02
C ARG A 365 -0.53 -7.45 2.51
N GLY A 366 0.54 -7.83 1.82
CA GLY A 366 0.56 -7.89 0.36
C GLY A 366 1.29 -9.12 -0.14
N ALA A 367 0.82 -9.70 -1.25
CA ALA A 367 1.54 -10.76 -1.95
C ALA A 367 2.86 -10.23 -2.50
N ILE A 368 3.94 -11.00 -2.36
CA ILE A 368 5.32 -10.54 -2.63
C ILE A 368 5.56 -10.15 -4.09
N GLU A 369 4.81 -10.73 -5.01
CA GLU A 369 4.90 -10.48 -6.45
C GLU A 369 3.88 -9.45 -6.94
N SER A 370 3.19 -8.77 -6.03
CA SER A 370 2.14 -7.82 -6.38
C SER A 370 2.54 -6.40 -6.04
N GLY A 371 2.42 -5.52 -7.00
CA GLY A 371 2.39 -4.08 -6.79
C GLY A 371 0.95 -3.54 -6.85
N GLY A 372 0.78 -2.28 -6.52
CA GLY A 372 -0.49 -1.57 -6.67
C GLY A 372 -0.27 -0.08 -6.85
N SER A 373 -1.27 0.61 -7.41
CA SER A 373 -1.18 2.06 -7.63
C SER A 373 -1.08 2.89 -6.34
N ASN A 374 -1.06 2.24 -5.18
CA ASN A 374 -0.95 2.83 -3.84
C ASN A 374 0.13 2.16 -2.97
N THR A 375 1.05 1.39 -3.56
CA THR A 375 2.05 0.59 -2.82
C THR A 375 3.46 0.96 -3.24
N GLY A 376 4.26 1.43 -2.29
CA GLY A 376 5.66 1.79 -2.37
C GLY A 376 6.45 1.26 -1.18
N PHE A 377 7.52 1.96 -0.78
CA PHE A 377 8.40 1.53 0.31
C PHE A 377 9.31 2.67 0.78
N ARG A 378 9.95 2.50 1.94
CA ARG A 378 11.14 3.24 2.39
C ARG A 378 12.17 2.27 2.89
N CYS A 379 13.43 2.72 2.99
CA CYS A 379 14.51 1.87 3.44
C CYS A 379 15.07 2.31 4.80
N VAL A 380 15.78 1.37 5.41
CA VAL A 380 16.57 1.59 6.61
C VAL A 380 18.01 1.09 6.40
N ARG A 381 18.91 1.57 7.25
CA ARG A 381 20.29 1.09 7.35
C ARG A 381 20.61 0.85 8.80
N SER A 382 21.15 -0.33 9.10
CA SER A 382 21.65 -0.65 10.45
C SER A 382 22.78 0.31 10.82
N ARG A 383 22.94 0.54 12.14
CA ARG A 383 23.98 1.38 12.72
C ARG A 383 25.39 0.94 12.35
#